data_fe27e452105616ed789641ef96c25872
#
_entry.id   fe27e452105616ed789641ef96c25872
#
_cell.length_a   1.000
_cell.length_b   1.000
_cell.length_c   1.000
_cell.angle_alpha   90.00
_cell.angle_beta   90.00
_cell.angle_gamma   90.00
#
_symmetry.space_group_name_H-M   'P 1'
#
loop_
_entity.id
_entity.type
_entity.pdbx_description
1 polymer ?
#
loop_
_entity_poly.entity_id
_entity_poly.type
_entity_poly.pdbx_seq_one_letter_code
_entity_poly.pdbx_strand_id
1 'polypeptide(L)'
;MTGEDNEGHKVALRPFMGVMGMPPDEPGDHGTGPPRQCGGNLDCKELVAGTRLFLPVAVAGGLFSVGDGHAVQGDGEVSGVAIECPMERVELSFHLHDTPRSTPQAKTGEGWLTFGLDQDLNEATRMAVSGMLDLMVDQHGMGRKEALALASLVVDLRITQIVNGTRGVHAVLPDGAIA
;
A
#
# COMPACT_ATOMS: atom_id res chain seq x y z
N MET A 1 7.19 -15.96 -14.37
CA MET A 1 6.63 -15.41 -15.64
C MET A 1 7.51 -14.24 -16.04
N THR A 2 7.75 -14.01 -17.34
CA THR A 2 8.64 -12.97 -17.85
C THR A 2 7.88 -12.22 -18.94
N GLY A 3 7.89 -10.89 -18.90
CA GLY A 3 7.43 -10.02 -19.97
C GLY A 3 8.60 -9.49 -20.79
N GLU A 4 8.31 -8.99 -21.99
CA GLU A 4 9.29 -8.38 -22.87
C GLU A 4 8.69 -7.07 -23.42
N ASP A 5 9.48 -5.98 -23.43
CA ASP A 5 9.08 -4.72 -24.04
C ASP A 5 9.36 -4.69 -25.55
N ASN A 6 9.01 -3.58 -26.21
CA ASN A 6 9.17 -3.44 -27.65
C ASN A 6 10.64 -3.37 -28.12
N GLU A 7 11.57 -3.16 -27.19
CA GLU A 7 13.00 -3.10 -27.44
C GLU A 7 13.71 -4.44 -27.13
N GLY A 8 12.95 -5.44 -26.66
CA GLY A 8 13.47 -6.77 -26.33
C GLY A 8 14.02 -6.93 -24.90
N HIS A 9 13.81 -5.94 -24.03
CA HIS A 9 14.18 -6.07 -22.63
C HIS A 9 13.24 -7.03 -21.90
N LYS A 10 13.79 -7.95 -21.13
CA LYS A 10 13.02 -8.94 -20.38
C LYS A 10 12.97 -8.58 -18.91
N VAL A 11 11.75 -8.53 -18.36
CA VAL A 11 11.49 -8.25 -16.95
C VAL A 11 10.69 -9.36 -16.30
N ALA A 12 11.01 -9.68 -15.05
CA ALA A 12 10.23 -10.63 -14.25
C ALA A 12 8.87 -9.99 -13.89
N LEU A 13 7.78 -10.69 -14.21
CA LEU A 13 6.42 -10.22 -13.90
C LEU A 13 6.04 -10.58 -12.47
N ARG A 14 5.39 -9.63 -11.79
CA ARG A 14 4.82 -9.78 -10.45
C ARG A 14 3.48 -9.04 -10.41
N PRO A 15 2.39 -9.64 -10.94
CA PRO A 15 1.12 -8.93 -11.13
C PRO A 15 0.46 -8.53 -9.82
N PHE A 16 -0.14 -7.34 -9.82
CA PHE A 16 -0.96 -6.81 -8.72
C PHE A 16 -2.00 -5.81 -9.24
N MET A 17 -2.90 -5.36 -8.37
CA MET A 17 -3.89 -4.32 -8.69
C MET A 17 -3.39 -2.98 -8.16
N GLY A 18 -3.23 -1.98 -9.03
CA GLY A 18 -2.80 -0.62 -8.67
C GLY A 18 -3.86 0.11 -7.86
N VAL A 19 -5.13 -0.05 -8.26
CA VAL A 19 -6.27 0.59 -7.60
C VAL A 19 -7.04 -0.43 -6.76
N MET A 20 -7.07 -0.21 -5.45
CA MET A 20 -7.93 -0.90 -4.48
C MET A 20 -8.37 0.08 -3.41
N GLY A 21 -9.65 0.44 -3.35
CA GLY A 21 -10.11 1.43 -2.39
C GLY A 21 -11.61 1.64 -2.32
N MET A 22 -11.99 2.58 -1.48
CA MET A 22 -13.36 3.00 -1.24
C MET A 22 -13.46 4.52 -1.39
N PRO A 23 -14.68 5.10 -1.55
CA PRO A 23 -14.86 6.55 -1.57
C PRO A 23 -14.44 7.19 -0.23
N PRO A 24 -13.90 8.42 -0.24
CA PRO A 24 -13.74 9.22 0.97
C PRO A 24 -15.10 9.67 1.52
N ASP A 25 -15.16 10.00 2.82
CA ASP A 25 -16.35 10.58 3.46
C ASP A 25 -16.42 12.09 3.20
N GLU A 26 -16.46 12.46 1.92
CA GLU A 26 -16.57 13.84 1.45
C GLU A 26 -17.53 13.87 0.26
N PRO A 27 -18.57 14.73 0.29
CA PRO A 27 -19.48 14.88 -0.86
C PRO A 27 -18.74 15.42 -2.08
N GLY A 28 -19.11 14.94 -3.27
CA GLY A 28 -18.59 15.45 -4.55
C GLY A 28 -17.99 14.38 -5.45
N ASP A 29 -17.40 14.82 -6.54
CA ASP A 29 -16.68 13.97 -7.49
C ASP A 29 -15.20 13.94 -7.12
N HIS A 30 -14.68 12.74 -6.90
CA HIS A 30 -13.29 12.51 -6.53
C HIS A 30 -12.56 11.76 -7.64
N GLY A 31 -11.50 12.38 -8.17
CA GLY A 31 -10.62 11.74 -9.15
C GLY A 31 -9.96 10.48 -8.57
N THR A 32 -9.75 9.47 -9.39
CA THR A 32 -9.14 8.19 -8.99
C THR A 32 -7.62 8.18 -9.01
N GLY A 33 -6.97 9.18 -9.65
CA GLY A 33 -5.52 9.25 -9.75
C GLY A 33 -4.79 9.31 -8.40
N PRO A 34 -5.08 10.27 -7.49
CA PRO A 34 -4.37 10.34 -6.22
C PRO A 34 -4.87 9.26 -5.23
N PRO A 35 -3.97 8.49 -4.61
CA PRO A 35 -4.34 7.59 -3.51
C PRO A 35 -4.79 8.38 -2.27
N ARG A 36 -5.60 7.75 -1.43
CA ARG A 36 -6.20 8.33 -0.21
C ARG A 36 -6.09 7.39 0.97
N GLN A 37 -6.46 7.89 2.16
CA GLN A 37 -6.47 7.06 3.37
C GLN A 37 -7.48 5.89 3.27
N CYS A 38 -8.51 5.98 2.45
CA CYS A 38 -9.43 4.89 2.15
C CYS A 38 -8.95 3.96 1.00
N GLY A 39 -7.69 4.05 0.61
CA GLY A 39 -7.12 3.31 -0.51
C GLY A 39 -7.21 4.08 -1.82
N GLY A 40 -7.49 3.39 -2.91
CA GLY A 40 -7.51 3.91 -4.27
C GLY A 40 -6.25 3.54 -5.03
N ASN A 41 -5.66 4.49 -5.73
CA ASN A 41 -4.49 4.28 -6.58
C ASN A 41 -3.20 4.16 -5.76
N LEU A 42 -3.09 3.06 -4.99
CA LEU A 42 -1.95 2.83 -4.09
C LEU A 42 -0.66 2.54 -4.83
N ASP A 43 -0.73 1.90 -5.99
CA ASP A 43 0.41 1.52 -6.84
C ASP A 43 1.53 0.83 -6.04
N CYS A 44 1.13 -0.09 -5.17
CA CYS A 44 2.05 -0.79 -4.28
C CYS A 44 2.32 -2.21 -4.80
N LYS A 45 3.50 -2.42 -5.34
CA LYS A 45 3.91 -3.71 -5.95
C LYS A 45 3.92 -4.90 -5.00
N GLU A 46 3.88 -4.67 -3.69
CA GLU A 46 3.80 -5.70 -2.66
C GLU A 46 2.37 -6.28 -2.50
N LEU A 47 1.34 -5.61 -3.07
CA LEU A 47 -0.06 -6.04 -2.98
C LEU A 47 -0.40 -7.14 -3.99
N VAL A 48 0.42 -8.16 -4.08
CA VAL A 48 0.25 -9.33 -4.95
C VAL A 48 -0.77 -10.33 -4.39
N ALA A 49 -1.10 -11.35 -5.16
CA ALA A 49 -1.97 -12.45 -4.71
C ALA A 49 -1.50 -13.05 -3.38
N GLY A 50 -2.44 -13.30 -2.47
CA GLY A 50 -2.18 -13.79 -1.10
C GLY A 50 -1.97 -12.69 -0.06
N THR A 51 -1.89 -11.43 -0.46
CA THR A 51 -1.81 -10.28 0.44
C THR A 51 -3.16 -9.98 1.08
N ARG A 52 -3.17 -9.52 2.32
CA ARG A 52 -4.33 -8.91 2.99
C ARG A 52 -4.12 -7.41 3.08
N LEU A 53 -4.99 -6.66 2.42
CA LEU A 53 -5.03 -5.19 2.51
C LEU A 53 -6.12 -4.78 3.50
N PHE A 54 -5.77 -3.94 4.45
CA PHE A 54 -6.69 -3.37 5.44
C PHE A 54 -6.90 -1.90 5.11
N LEU A 55 -8.15 -1.52 4.91
CA LEU A 55 -8.53 -0.15 4.54
C LEU A 55 -9.50 0.43 5.57
N PRO A 56 -9.39 1.72 5.91
CA PRO A 56 -10.44 2.43 6.62
C PRO A 56 -11.73 2.45 5.78
N VAL A 57 -12.86 2.13 6.39
CA VAL A 57 -14.19 2.25 5.76
C VAL A 57 -14.77 3.60 6.13
N ALA A 58 -14.73 4.55 5.20
CA ALA A 58 -15.15 5.92 5.45
C ALA A 58 -16.66 6.12 5.24
N VAL A 59 -17.30 5.32 4.39
CA VAL A 59 -18.72 5.48 4.01
C VAL A 59 -19.53 4.21 4.25
N ALA A 60 -20.82 4.37 4.53
CA ALA A 60 -21.72 3.25 4.68
C ALA A 60 -21.78 2.39 3.40
N GLY A 61 -21.76 1.07 3.56
CA GLY A 61 -21.74 0.12 2.46
C GLY A 61 -20.35 -0.10 1.84
N GLY A 62 -19.32 0.66 2.23
CA GLY A 62 -17.93 0.53 1.79
C GLY A 62 -17.68 0.93 0.33
N LEU A 63 -18.54 0.51 -0.60
CA LEU A 63 -18.48 0.82 -2.05
C LEU A 63 -17.10 0.57 -2.66
N PHE A 64 -16.50 -0.58 -2.34
CA PHE A 64 -15.16 -0.94 -2.77
C PHE A 64 -15.04 -1.04 -4.29
N SER A 65 -13.94 -0.52 -4.81
CA SER A 65 -13.58 -0.60 -6.22
C SER A 65 -12.16 -1.18 -6.37
N VAL A 66 -11.95 -1.93 -7.46
CA VAL A 66 -10.67 -2.50 -7.84
C VAL A 66 -10.46 -2.34 -9.33
N GLY A 67 -9.24 -2.04 -9.75
CA GLY A 67 -8.88 -1.88 -11.14
C GLY A 67 -7.39 -1.69 -11.31
N ASP A 68 -6.99 -1.25 -12.51
CA ASP A 68 -5.62 -0.89 -12.82
C ASP A 68 -4.65 -2.06 -12.62
N GLY A 69 -4.74 -3.04 -13.50
CA GLY A 69 -3.91 -4.25 -13.44
C GLY A 69 -2.48 -3.97 -13.90
N HIS A 70 -1.52 -4.12 -13.01
CA HIS A 70 -0.09 -3.99 -13.29
C HIS A 70 0.57 -5.36 -13.41
N ALA A 71 1.25 -5.63 -14.51
CA ALA A 71 2.05 -6.85 -14.66
C ALA A 71 3.37 -6.77 -13.87
N VAL A 72 3.95 -5.57 -13.80
CA VAL A 72 5.15 -5.26 -13.01
C VAL A 72 5.33 -3.76 -12.86
N GLN A 73 5.86 -3.36 -11.71
CA GLN A 73 6.24 -1.98 -11.39
C GLN A 73 7.45 -1.99 -10.46
N GLY A 74 8.30 -0.98 -10.57
CA GLY A 74 9.34 -0.67 -9.58
C GLY A 74 8.82 0.27 -8.49
N ASP A 75 9.54 0.37 -7.37
CA ASP A 75 9.25 1.37 -6.34
C ASP A 75 9.33 2.78 -6.93
N GLY A 76 8.39 3.62 -6.51
CA GLY A 76 8.28 5.00 -6.97
C GLY A 76 7.43 5.21 -8.21
N GLU A 77 7.20 4.17 -9.02
CA GLU A 77 6.50 4.30 -10.32
C GLU A 77 7.03 5.50 -11.13
N VAL A 78 8.35 5.59 -11.23
CA VAL A 78 9.08 6.84 -11.53
C VAL A 78 8.75 7.51 -12.86
N SER A 79 8.19 6.77 -13.82
CA SER A 79 7.73 7.30 -15.12
C SER A 79 6.23 7.63 -15.14
N GLY A 80 5.48 7.32 -14.10
CA GLY A 80 4.04 7.49 -14.01
C GLY A 80 3.23 6.39 -14.70
N VAL A 81 3.90 5.29 -15.06
CA VAL A 81 3.27 4.10 -15.64
C VAL A 81 3.99 2.84 -15.18
N ALA A 82 3.23 1.76 -15.04
CA ALA A 82 3.72 0.39 -14.90
C ALA A 82 3.70 -0.32 -16.26
N ILE A 83 3.98 -1.61 -16.31
CA ILE A 83 3.46 -2.43 -17.41
C ILE A 83 2.00 -2.75 -17.06
N GLU A 84 1.10 -1.93 -17.55
CA GLU A 84 -0.33 -2.09 -17.35
C GLU A 84 -0.88 -3.19 -18.27
N CYS A 85 -1.77 -4.00 -17.74
CA CYS A 85 -2.36 -5.10 -18.49
C CYS A 85 -3.76 -5.46 -17.99
N PRO A 86 -4.62 -5.98 -18.85
CA PRO A 86 -5.89 -6.55 -18.41
C PRO A 86 -5.63 -7.80 -17.57
N MET A 87 -6.38 -7.95 -16.48
CA MET A 87 -6.39 -9.17 -15.69
C MET A 87 -7.51 -10.09 -16.17
N GLU A 88 -7.17 -11.33 -16.48
CA GLU A 88 -8.16 -12.34 -16.85
C GLU A 88 -9.12 -12.64 -15.69
N ARG A 89 -8.60 -12.63 -14.46
CA ARG A 89 -9.36 -12.90 -13.25
C ARG A 89 -8.76 -12.20 -12.04
N VAL A 90 -9.63 -11.57 -11.25
CA VAL A 90 -9.31 -11.03 -9.94
C VAL A 90 -10.22 -11.68 -8.89
N GLU A 91 -9.65 -12.31 -7.89
CA GLU A 91 -10.37 -12.92 -6.77
C GLU A 91 -10.09 -12.15 -5.49
N LEU A 92 -11.15 -11.70 -4.83
CA LEU A 92 -11.09 -10.93 -3.59
C LEU A 92 -12.02 -11.57 -2.56
N SER A 93 -11.57 -11.56 -1.30
CA SER A 93 -12.40 -11.89 -0.15
C SER A 93 -12.49 -10.69 0.77
N PHE A 94 -13.67 -10.39 1.29
CA PHE A 94 -13.91 -9.25 2.16
C PHE A 94 -14.19 -9.71 3.58
N HIS A 95 -13.54 -9.04 4.55
CA HIS A 95 -13.75 -9.27 5.96
C HIS A 95 -13.87 -7.91 6.66
N LEU A 96 -14.93 -7.72 7.43
CA LEU A 96 -15.10 -6.52 8.25
C LEU A 96 -14.43 -6.73 9.60
N HIS A 97 -13.65 -5.73 10.05
CA HIS A 97 -12.99 -5.71 11.34
C HIS A 97 -13.51 -4.52 12.15
N ASP A 98 -13.75 -4.73 13.44
CA ASP A 98 -14.22 -3.67 14.35
C ASP A 98 -13.08 -2.74 14.82
N THR A 99 -11.82 -3.13 14.60
CA THR A 99 -10.66 -2.30 14.94
C THR A 99 -10.51 -1.17 13.94
N PRO A 100 -10.70 0.10 14.34
CA PRO A 100 -10.55 1.23 13.44
C PRO A 100 -9.10 1.40 12.99
N ARG A 101 -8.92 1.82 11.76
CA ARG A 101 -7.61 2.18 11.18
C ARG A 101 -7.70 3.58 10.59
N SER A 102 -6.62 4.33 10.69
CA SER A 102 -6.54 5.69 10.13
C SER A 102 -5.90 5.71 8.75
N THR A 103 -5.12 4.69 8.41
CA THR A 103 -4.36 4.58 7.16
C THR A 103 -4.42 3.15 6.63
N PRO A 104 -4.20 2.94 5.33
CA PRO A 104 -4.02 1.61 4.77
C PRO A 104 -2.88 0.86 5.47
N GLN A 105 -3.05 -0.44 5.63
CA GLN A 105 -2.04 -1.37 6.10
C GLN A 105 -2.13 -2.65 5.29
N ALA A 106 -1.05 -3.40 5.19
CA ALA A 106 -1.11 -4.69 4.53
C ALA A 106 -0.28 -5.74 5.29
N LYS A 107 -0.74 -7.00 5.19
CA LYS A 107 0.06 -8.17 5.56
C LYS A 107 0.37 -8.95 4.30
N THR A 108 1.64 -8.99 3.96
CA THR A 108 2.20 -9.68 2.79
C THR A 108 2.92 -10.95 3.22
N GLY A 109 3.45 -11.69 2.26
CA GLY A 109 4.33 -12.82 2.53
C GLY A 109 5.71 -12.45 3.07
N GLU A 110 6.09 -11.17 2.99
CA GLU A 110 7.38 -10.66 3.48
C GLU A 110 7.26 -10.03 4.88
N GLY A 111 6.06 -9.55 5.24
CA GLY A 111 5.87 -8.86 6.52
C GLY A 111 4.66 -7.94 6.52
N TRP A 112 4.64 -7.01 7.46
CA TRP A 112 3.64 -5.98 7.58
C TRP A 112 4.05 -4.69 6.87
N LEU A 113 3.08 -4.04 6.23
CA LEU A 113 3.23 -2.74 5.62
C LEU A 113 2.28 -1.74 6.26
N THR A 114 2.74 -0.50 6.44
CA THR A 114 1.91 0.64 6.81
C THR A 114 2.17 1.78 5.84
N PHE A 115 1.11 2.46 5.41
CA PHE A 115 1.19 3.47 4.35
C PHE A 115 1.13 4.88 4.93
N GLY A 116 1.87 5.78 4.30
CA GLY A 116 1.72 7.22 4.44
C GLY A 116 1.51 7.84 3.07
N LEU A 117 0.53 8.72 2.98
CA LEU A 117 0.06 9.32 1.73
C LEU A 117 -0.07 10.83 1.94
N ASP A 118 0.76 11.63 1.27
CA ASP A 118 0.73 13.08 1.35
C ASP A 118 1.34 13.71 0.08
N GLN A 119 1.08 14.99 -0.15
CA GLN A 119 1.75 15.75 -1.21
C GLN A 119 3.23 16.01 -0.90
N ASP A 120 3.62 16.05 0.36
CA ASP A 120 5.00 16.12 0.81
C ASP A 120 5.52 14.71 1.16
N LEU A 121 6.63 14.32 0.55
CA LEU A 121 7.24 13.00 0.75
C LEU A 121 7.70 12.78 2.21
N ASN A 122 8.13 13.84 2.90
CA ASN A 122 8.52 13.73 4.31
C ASN A 122 7.29 13.50 5.19
N GLU A 123 6.17 14.15 4.89
CA GLU A 123 4.90 13.91 5.59
C GLU A 123 4.42 12.48 5.36
N ALA A 124 4.41 12.01 4.11
CA ALA A 124 4.09 10.62 3.79
C ALA A 124 4.99 9.65 4.56
N THR A 125 6.30 9.94 4.63
CA THR A 125 7.25 9.14 5.40
C THR A 125 6.91 9.10 6.90
N ARG A 126 6.62 10.26 7.50
CA ARG A 126 6.23 10.34 8.93
C ARG A 126 4.93 9.59 9.22
N MET A 127 3.96 9.66 8.31
CA MET A 127 2.70 8.92 8.43
C MET A 127 2.95 7.40 8.38
N ALA A 128 3.73 6.91 7.42
CA ALA A 128 4.07 5.49 7.30
C ALA A 128 4.77 4.98 8.57
N VAL A 129 5.78 5.73 9.06
CA VAL A 129 6.49 5.39 10.31
C VAL A 129 5.53 5.41 11.50
N SER A 130 4.70 6.45 11.64
CA SER A 130 3.73 6.53 12.74
C SER A 130 2.80 5.32 12.78
N GLY A 131 2.24 4.94 11.62
CA GLY A 131 1.41 3.76 11.50
C GLY A 131 2.14 2.46 11.86
N MET A 132 3.43 2.36 11.50
CA MET A 132 4.26 1.20 11.87
C MET A 132 4.52 1.13 13.37
N LEU A 133 4.78 2.27 14.02
CA LEU A 133 4.94 2.30 15.47
C LEU A 133 3.66 1.87 16.20
N ASP A 134 2.50 2.33 15.74
CA ASP A 134 1.22 1.92 16.30
C ASP A 134 1.00 0.40 16.14
N LEU A 135 1.31 -0.14 14.96
CA LEU A 135 1.24 -1.57 14.68
C LEU A 135 2.20 -2.38 15.60
N MET A 136 3.44 -1.92 15.78
CA MET A 136 4.41 -2.58 16.65
C MET A 136 3.96 -2.55 18.13
N VAL A 137 3.42 -1.42 18.59
CA VAL A 137 2.82 -1.30 19.95
C VAL A 137 1.69 -2.32 20.13
N ASP A 138 0.78 -2.37 19.16
CA ASP A 138 -0.40 -3.26 19.22
C ASP A 138 -0.01 -4.74 19.18
N GLN A 139 0.96 -5.11 18.35
CA GLN A 139 1.32 -6.52 18.15
C GLN A 139 2.25 -7.07 19.22
N HIS A 140 3.17 -6.24 19.72
CA HIS A 140 4.23 -6.69 20.64
C HIS A 140 4.06 -6.16 22.06
N GLY A 141 3.06 -5.29 22.34
CA GLY A 141 2.80 -4.75 23.67
C GLY A 141 3.89 -3.82 24.21
N MET A 142 4.75 -3.31 23.33
CA MET A 142 5.85 -2.43 23.71
C MET A 142 5.44 -0.97 23.80
N GLY A 143 6.25 -0.13 24.47
CA GLY A 143 6.03 1.32 24.49
C GLY A 143 6.41 1.98 23.17
N ARG A 144 5.72 3.07 22.78
CA ARG A 144 5.98 3.78 21.51
C ARG A 144 7.43 4.28 21.35
N LYS A 145 8.11 4.66 22.43
CA LYS A 145 9.53 5.05 22.38
C LYS A 145 10.44 3.85 22.07
N GLU A 146 10.11 2.71 22.64
CA GLU A 146 10.80 1.45 22.38
C GLU A 146 10.57 0.99 20.93
N ALA A 147 9.32 1.04 20.47
CA ALA A 147 8.97 0.78 19.08
C ALA A 147 9.76 1.66 18.11
N LEU A 148 9.92 2.96 18.39
CA LEU A 148 10.71 3.87 17.56
C LEU A 148 12.19 3.49 17.52
N ALA A 149 12.78 3.16 18.67
CA ALA A 149 14.19 2.74 18.73
C ALA A 149 14.40 1.43 17.95
N LEU A 150 13.49 0.46 18.12
CA LEU A 150 13.56 -0.82 17.45
C LEU A 150 13.28 -0.70 15.93
N ALA A 151 12.34 0.16 15.54
CA ALA A 151 12.03 0.41 14.14
C ALA A 151 13.26 0.86 13.33
N SER A 152 14.18 1.62 13.96
CA SER A 152 15.45 2.03 13.32
C SER A 152 16.38 0.86 12.97
N LEU A 153 16.11 -0.32 13.51
CA LEU A 153 16.93 -1.52 13.30
C LEU A 153 16.27 -2.54 12.37
N VAL A 154 14.91 -2.55 12.34
CA VAL A 154 14.16 -3.65 11.72
C VAL A 154 13.11 -3.21 10.71
N VAL A 155 12.86 -1.91 10.56
CA VAL A 155 11.86 -1.37 9.64
C VAL A 155 12.55 -0.71 8.46
N ASP A 156 12.18 -1.12 7.25
CA ASP A 156 12.59 -0.48 6.00
C ASP A 156 11.56 0.54 5.56
N LEU A 157 12.01 1.59 4.87
CA LEU A 157 11.14 2.56 4.20
C LEU A 157 11.31 2.46 2.70
N ARG A 158 10.20 2.42 1.98
CA ARG A 158 10.15 2.38 0.51
C ARG A 158 9.23 3.47 -0.01
N ILE A 159 9.58 4.06 -1.14
CA ILE A 159 8.71 4.99 -1.85
C ILE A 159 7.76 4.17 -2.71
N THR A 160 6.47 4.23 -2.41
CA THR A 160 5.45 3.46 -3.14
C THR A 160 5.28 4.02 -4.54
N GLN A 161 4.96 5.32 -4.64
CA GLN A 161 4.82 6.06 -5.89
C GLN A 161 5.00 7.58 -5.65
N ILE A 162 5.41 8.33 -6.69
CA ILE A 162 5.67 9.78 -6.61
C ILE A 162 4.90 10.61 -7.64
N VAL A 163 4.04 10.00 -8.43
CA VAL A 163 3.57 10.56 -9.71
C VAL A 163 2.13 11.06 -9.72
N ASN A 164 1.24 10.61 -8.86
CA ASN A 164 -0.19 10.89 -8.91
C ASN A 164 -0.65 12.11 -8.06
N GLY A 165 0.22 13.10 -7.88
CA GLY A 165 -0.06 14.30 -7.08
C GLY A 165 0.03 14.08 -5.56
N THR A 166 -0.25 12.85 -5.10
CA THR A 166 -0.02 12.38 -3.73
C THR A 166 1.12 11.37 -3.76
N ARG A 167 2.16 11.57 -2.94
CA ARG A 167 3.26 10.62 -2.80
C ARG A 167 2.88 9.55 -1.81
N GLY A 168 3.27 8.31 -2.12
CA GLY A 168 3.12 7.17 -1.24
C GLY A 168 4.46 6.71 -0.68
N VAL A 169 4.51 6.49 0.63
CA VAL A 169 5.60 5.79 1.31
C VAL A 169 5.00 4.61 2.05
N HIS A 170 5.66 3.49 2.04
CA HIS A 170 5.31 2.40 2.94
C HIS A 170 6.50 1.97 3.80
N ALA A 171 6.21 1.77 5.07
CA ALA A 171 7.13 1.15 6.01
C ALA A 171 6.92 -0.37 5.99
N VAL A 172 7.99 -1.12 6.06
CA VAL A 172 8.00 -2.59 6.00
C VAL A 172 8.62 -3.14 7.27
N LEU A 173 7.86 -3.95 8.01
CA LEU A 173 8.37 -4.76 9.11
C LEU A 173 8.41 -6.22 8.65
N PRO A 174 9.60 -6.79 8.36
CA PRO A 174 9.72 -8.18 7.93
C PRO A 174 9.24 -9.17 9.00
N ASP A 175 8.69 -10.30 8.56
CA ASP A 175 8.28 -11.37 9.46
C ASP A 175 9.49 -11.93 10.22
N GLY A 176 9.33 -12.09 11.55
CA GLY A 176 10.40 -12.59 12.41
C GLY A 176 11.53 -11.60 12.70
N ALA A 177 11.41 -10.34 12.28
CA ALA A 177 12.41 -9.29 12.60
C ALA A 177 12.43 -8.93 14.09
N ILE A 178 11.34 -9.19 14.78
CA ILE A 178 11.22 -9.05 16.24
C ILE A 178 10.92 -10.45 16.81
N ALA A 179 11.79 -10.91 17.72
CA ALA A 179 11.67 -12.23 18.37
C ALA A 179 10.90 -12.14 19.68
#